data_348cee4edb4aed470a1d522c8fc874ea
#
_entry.id   348cee4edb4aed470a1d522c8fc874ea
#
_cell.length_a   1.000
_cell.length_b   1.000
_cell.length_c   1.000
_cell.angle_alpha   90.00
_cell.angle_beta   90.00
_cell.angle_gamma   90.00
#
_symmetry.space_group_name_H-M   'P 1'
#
loop_
_entity.id
_entity.type
_entity.pdbx_description
1 polymer ?
#
loop_
_entity_poly.entity_id
_entity_poly.type
_entity_poly.pdbx_seq_one_letter_code
_entity_poly.pdbx_strand_id
1 'polypeptide(L)'
;MKKNKIYRGYHHEDLTLKFLKENTTKYIAKITGAEFCDEINVELINLKPKVLRIDYGIKKKDKIILYEFLSTKSNIANILRRIFLYVARIGYDYQLKVKINLVVTPEIDKNQVVLEYSPGQFFRPEVISFKDYDGDKLLSNITYKVKNNIKLTCNEFLALGILPLMKTKHEAGVQVVKTLELARKITDIDDELKYSVLGILIVLADKFIENQDLKNKVIDVIKMEITILHDYVTSHEKEWLEQGKIEGKLEGKEEEKLKIAKNMQKENYPVKEIAKITKLDCKTIEKLK
;
A
#
# COMPACT_ATOMS: atom_id res chain seq x y z
N MET A 1 -20.37 34.53 4.38
CA MET A 1 -19.37 33.62 4.99
C MET A 1 -19.61 32.22 4.48
N LYS A 2 -18.84 31.78 3.46
CA LYS A 2 -18.91 30.42 2.93
C LYS A 2 -18.04 29.54 3.84
N LYS A 3 -18.67 28.58 4.53
CA LYS A 3 -17.96 27.55 5.31
C LYS A 3 -17.19 26.66 4.35
N ASN A 4 -15.87 26.70 4.42
CA ASN A 4 -14.99 25.72 3.77
C ASN A 4 -15.36 24.32 4.31
N LYS A 5 -15.94 23.49 3.45
CA LYS A 5 -16.03 22.05 3.70
C LYS A 5 -14.59 21.49 3.62
N ILE A 6 -14.00 21.30 4.78
CA ILE A 6 -12.77 20.52 4.92
C ILE A 6 -13.10 19.12 4.40
N TYR A 7 -12.36 18.67 3.39
CA TYR A 7 -12.42 17.34 2.84
C TYR A 7 -12.08 16.32 3.95
N ARG A 8 -13.11 15.82 4.63
CA ARG A 8 -13.03 14.61 5.45
C ARG A 8 -13.23 13.42 4.49
N GLY A 9 -12.15 12.81 4.01
CA GLY A 9 -12.36 11.70 3.07
C GLY A 9 -11.17 10.83 2.71
N TYR A 10 -9.95 11.23 3.04
CA TYR A 10 -8.82 10.32 2.93
C TYR A 10 -8.20 10.19 4.31
N HIS A 11 -8.25 8.99 4.89
CA HIS A 11 -7.48 8.68 6.08
C HIS A 11 -6.00 8.89 5.71
N HIS A 12 -5.28 9.67 6.49
CA HIS A 12 -3.82 9.85 6.34
C HIS A 12 -3.09 8.49 6.25
N GLU A 13 -3.68 7.44 6.82
CA GLU A 13 -3.21 6.06 6.74
C GLU A 13 -3.20 5.51 5.31
N ASP A 14 -4.20 5.81 4.47
CA ASP A 14 -4.26 5.34 3.08
C ASP A 14 -3.19 6.00 2.20
N LEU A 15 -2.93 7.29 2.40
CA LEU A 15 -1.88 8.00 1.68
C LEU A 15 -0.50 7.50 2.09
N THR A 16 -0.29 7.25 3.39
CA THR A 16 0.97 6.68 3.92
C THR A 16 1.25 5.32 3.32
N LEU A 17 0.25 4.44 3.36
CA LEU A 17 0.39 3.08 2.84
C LEU A 17 0.59 3.10 1.32
N LYS A 18 -0.10 3.98 0.60
CA LYS A 18 0.06 4.12 -0.85
C LYS A 18 1.48 4.59 -1.18
N PHE A 19 1.98 5.57 -0.45
CA PHE A 19 3.34 6.09 -0.63
C PHE A 19 4.42 5.06 -0.24
N LEU A 20 4.23 4.36 0.90
CA LEU A 20 5.06 3.22 1.30
C LEU A 20 5.04 2.12 0.23
N LYS A 21 3.85 1.79 -0.28
CA LYS A 21 3.61 0.80 -1.30
C LYS A 21 4.40 1.11 -2.58
N GLU A 22 4.26 2.29 -3.13
CA GLU A 22 4.90 2.66 -4.40
C GLU A 22 6.43 2.72 -4.28
N ASN A 23 6.95 3.18 -3.14
CA ASN A 23 8.38 3.44 -3.00
C ASN A 23 9.16 2.33 -2.27
N THR A 24 8.50 1.50 -1.45
CA THR A 24 9.20 0.49 -0.65
C THR A 24 8.95 -0.94 -1.08
N THR A 25 7.94 -1.23 -1.91
CA THR A 25 7.61 -2.62 -2.26
C THR A 25 8.74 -3.32 -3.01
N LYS A 26 9.40 -2.62 -3.92
CA LYS A 26 10.59 -3.15 -4.63
C LYS A 26 11.72 -3.49 -3.66
N TYR A 27 11.93 -2.65 -2.64
CA TYR A 27 12.90 -2.89 -1.58
C TYR A 27 12.49 -4.07 -0.70
N ILE A 28 11.22 -4.12 -0.29
CA ILE A 28 10.68 -5.24 0.50
C ILE A 28 10.79 -6.55 -0.28
N ALA A 29 10.46 -6.56 -1.55
CA ALA A 29 10.63 -7.72 -2.42
C ALA A 29 12.08 -8.21 -2.43
N LYS A 30 13.04 -7.30 -2.49
CA LYS A 30 14.48 -7.62 -2.47
C LYS A 30 14.95 -8.18 -1.14
N ILE A 31 14.60 -7.56 -0.02
CA ILE A 31 15.02 -8.06 1.32
C ILE A 31 14.38 -9.40 1.68
N THR A 32 13.22 -9.72 1.08
CA THR A 32 12.54 -11.01 1.24
C THR A 32 13.01 -12.06 0.23
N GLY A 33 14.05 -11.76 -0.55
CA GLY A 33 14.63 -12.68 -1.53
C GLY A 33 13.79 -12.90 -2.80
N ALA A 34 12.84 -12.03 -3.08
CA ALA A 34 12.12 -12.02 -4.34
C ALA A 34 12.96 -11.24 -5.36
N GLU A 35 13.61 -11.93 -6.28
CA GLU A 35 14.20 -11.27 -7.44
C GLU A 35 13.10 -10.60 -8.26
N PHE A 36 13.37 -9.37 -8.70
CA PHE A 36 12.43 -8.62 -9.52
C PHE A 36 12.23 -9.33 -10.85
N CYS A 37 10.98 -9.67 -11.14
CA CYS A 37 10.50 -10.15 -12.44
C CYS A 37 9.39 -9.18 -12.90
N ASP A 38 8.50 -9.62 -13.76
CA ASP A 38 7.42 -8.77 -14.26
C ASP A 38 6.42 -8.44 -13.15
N GLU A 39 6.09 -7.15 -13.03
CA GLU A 39 4.99 -6.67 -12.21
C GLU A 39 3.67 -7.10 -12.85
N ILE A 40 2.73 -7.57 -12.04
CA ILE A 40 1.39 -7.91 -12.52
C ILE A 40 0.36 -6.99 -11.90
N ASN A 41 -0.50 -6.45 -12.73
CA ASN A 41 -1.69 -5.76 -12.27
C ASN A 41 -2.74 -6.83 -11.90
N VAL A 42 -3.12 -6.88 -10.61
CA VAL A 42 -4.03 -7.91 -10.10
C VAL A 42 -5.36 -7.27 -9.72
N GLU A 43 -6.22 -7.11 -10.72
CA GLU A 43 -7.61 -6.73 -10.51
C GLU A 43 -8.53 -7.95 -10.64
N LEU A 44 -9.31 -8.20 -9.61
CA LEU A 44 -10.32 -9.26 -9.62
C LEU A 44 -11.70 -8.63 -9.70
N ILE A 45 -12.39 -8.86 -10.82
CA ILE A 45 -13.77 -8.46 -10.98
C ILE A 45 -14.64 -9.47 -10.22
N ASN A 46 -15.27 -9.03 -9.15
CA ASN A 46 -16.23 -9.83 -8.40
C ASN A 46 -17.64 -9.66 -8.98
N LEU A 47 -18.50 -10.68 -8.83
CA LEU A 47 -19.94 -10.61 -9.18
C LEU A 47 -20.73 -9.52 -8.40
N LYS A 48 -20.20 -9.05 -7.29
CA LYS A 48 -20.53 -7.74 -6.71
C LYS A 48 -19.48 -6.76 -7.21
N PRO A 49 -19.85 -5.56 -7.67
CA PRO A 49 -18.93 -4.59 -8.30
C PRO A 49 -17.99 -3.96 -7.25
N LYS A 50 -17.17 -4.78 -6.62
CA LYS A 50 -16.03 -4.35 -5.86
C LYS A 50 -14.82 -4.89 -6.59
N VAL A 51 -14.09 -3.99 -7.24
CA VAL A 51 -12.76 -4.29 -7.76
C VAL A 51 -11.92 -4.74 -6.59
N LEU A 52 -11.48 -5.98 -6.65
CA LEU A 52 -10.61 -6.55 -5.64
C LEU A 52 -9.19 -6.22 -6.09
N ARG A 53 -8.48 -5.36 -5.36
CA ARG A 53 -7.09 -4.99 -5.65
C ARG A 53 -6.18 -5.62 -4.62
N ILE A 54 -5.08 -6.16 -5.09
CA ILE A 54 -3.92 -6.54 -4.28
C ILE A 54 -2.91 -5.42 -4.37
N ASP A 55 -2.24 -5.16 -3.25
CA ASP A 55 -1.33 -4.05 -3.18
C ASP A 55 -0.15 -4.19 -4.14
N TYR A 56 0.43 -5.38 -4.27
CA TYR A 56 1.52 -5.63 -5.21
C TYR A 56 1.65 -7.10 -5.57
N GLY A 57 1.98 -7.41 -6.83
CA GLY A 57 2.18 -8.77 -7.30
C GLY A 57 3.37 -8.93 -8.23
N ILE A 58 4.11 -10.01 -8.06
CA ILE A 58 5.25 -10.40 -8.91
C ILE A 58 4.96 -11.78 -9.49
N LYS A 59 4.99 -11.91 -10.82
CA LYS A 59 4.90 -13.20 -11.51
C LYS A 59 6.28 -13.75 -11.78
N LYS A 60 6.55 -14.96 -11.33
CA LYS A 60 7.71 -15.78 -11.70
C LYS A 60 7.27 -16.95 -12.59
N LYS A 61 8.23 -17.71 -13.15
CA LYS A 61 7.92 -18.85 -14.02
C LYS A 61 7.05 -19.91 -13.33
N ASP A 62 7.30 -20.17 -12.05
CA ASP A 62 6.73 -21.27 -11.26
C ASP A 62 5.71 -20.82 -10.21
N LYS A 63 5.62 -19.53 -9.95
CA LYS A 63 4.76 -18.99 -8.88
C LYS A 63 4.45 -17.51 -9.05
N ILE A 64 3.43 -17.07 -8.34
CA ILE A 64 3.10 -15.66 -8.15
C ILE A 64 3.37 -15.31 -6.69
N ILE A 65 4.00 -14.15 -6.45
CA ILE A 65 4.26 -13.63 -5.12
C ILE A 65 3.44 -12.36 -4.96
N LEU A 66 2.57 -12.34 -3.97
CA LEU A 66 1.71 -11.21 -3.65
C LEU A 66 2.18 -10.54 -2.36
N TYR A 67 2.01 -9.23 -2.29
CA TYR A 67 2.24 -8.44 -1.10
C TYR A 67 0.97 -7.64 -0.78
N GLU A 68 0.56 -7.67 0.46
CA GLU A 68 -0.54 -6.90 1.00
C GLU A 68 -0.08 -6.22 2.29
N PHE A 69 -0.47 -4.95 2.48
CA PHE A 69 -0.05 -4.17 3.64
C PHE A 69 -1.20 -4.07 4.64
N LEU A 70 -0.93 -4.38 5.90
CA LEU A 70 -1.89 -4.32 6.98
C LEU A 70 -1.42 -3.33 8.05
N SER A 71 -2.12 -2.20 8.15
CA SER A 71 -1.78 -1.11 9.09
C SER A 71 -2.65 -1.06 10.33
N THR A 72 -3.78 -1.78 10.34
CA THR A 72 -4.75 -1.71 11.44
C THR A 72 -5.01 -3.07 12.06
N LYS A 73 -5.25 -3.09 13.38
CA LYS A 73 -5.68 -4.29 14.11
C LYS A 73 -7.15 -4.65 13.86
N SER A 74 -7.93 -3.71 13.33
CA SER A 74 -9.36 -3.90 13.16
C SER A 74 -9.66 -4.93 12.07
N ASN A 75 -10.45 -5.94 12.42
CA ASN A 75 -11.05 -6.86 11.46
C ASN A 75 -10.09 -7.74 10.63
N ILE A 76 -8.96 -8.15 11.23
CA ILE A 76 -7.93 -9.00 10.60
C ILE A 76 -8.57 -10.23 9.92
N ALA A 77 -9.53 -10.86 10.57
CA ALA A 77 -10.21 -12.04 10.01
C ALA A 77 -10.91 -11.77 8.67
N ASN A 78 -11.58 -10.62 8.51
CA ASN A 78 -12.22 -10.27 7.26
C ASN A 78 -11.21 -9.90 6.16
N ILE A 79 -10.11 -9.25 6.54
CA ILE A 79 -9.01 -8.96 5.63
C ILE A 79 -8.40 -10.29 5.15
N LEU A 80 -8.14 -11.24 6.04
CA LEU A 80 -7.60 -12.54 5.68
C LEU A 80 -8.56 -13.36 4.80
N ARG A 81 -9.89 -13.28 5.03
CA ARG A 81 -10.88 -13.90 4.13
C ARG A 81 -10.80 -13.31 2.72
N ARG A 82 -10.66 -12.00 2.61
CA ARG A 82 -10.48 -11.31 1.33
C ARG A 82 -9.21 -11.77 0.63
N ILE A 83 -8.08 -11.77 1.35
CA ILE A 83 -6.79 -12.22 0.83
C ILE A 83 -6.83 -13.69 0.40
N PHE A 84 -7.45 -14.56 1.20
CA PHE A 84 -7.63 -15.98 0.87
C PHE A 84 -8.37 -16.16 -0.46
N LEU A 85 -9.44 -15.38 -0.67
CA LEU A 85 -10.18 -15.39 -1.94
C LEU A 85 -9.29 -14.95 -3.11
N TYR A 86 -8.44 -13.93 -2.93
CA TYR A 86 -7.51 -13.48 -3.96
C TYR A 86 -6.50 -14.56 -4.34
N VAL A 87 -5.88 -15.17 -3.32
CA VAL A 87 -4.90 -16.24 -3.52
C VAL A 87 -5.50 -17.39 -4.30
N ALA A 88 -6.71 -17.82 -3.93
CA ALA A 88 -7.42 -18.90 -4.62
C ALA A 88 -7.75 -18.52 -6.07
N ARG A 89 -8.26 -17.32 -6.31
CA ARG A 89 -8.65 -16.85 -7.64
C ARG A 89 -7.45 -16.68 -8.57
N ILE A 90 -6.39 -16.03 -8.10
CA ILE A 90 -5.17 -15.80 -8.87
C ILE A 90 -4.50 -17.16 -9.20
N GLY A 91 -4.43 -18.05 -8.20
CA GLY A 91 -3.89 -19.39 -8.43
C GLY A 91 -4.67 -20.16 -9.50
N TYR A 92 -6.00 -20.03 -9.50
CA TYR A 92 -6.87 -20.61 -10.52
C TYR A 92 -6.67 -19.96 -11.91
N ASP A 93 -6.69 -18.63 -12.00
CA ASP A 93 -6.63 -17.93 -13.29
C ASP A 93 -5.27 -18.11 -13.98
N TYR A 94 -4.18 -18.09 -13.20
CA TYR A 94 -2.83 -18.24 -13.73
C TYR A 94 -2.29 -19.67 -13.75
N GLN A 95 -3.00 -20.63 -13.13
CA GLN A 95 -2.56 -22.04 -12.96
C GLN A 95 -1.14 -22.13 -12.33
N LEU A 96 -0.83 -21.23 -11.39
CA LEU A 96 0.45 -21.12 -10.70
C LEU A 96 0.25 -21.16 -9.19
N LYS A 97 1.28 -21.59 -8.46
CA LYS A 97 1.30 -21.48 -7.00
C LYS A 97 1.35 -20.00 -6.61
N VAL A 98 0.57 -19.62 -5.61
CA VAL A 98 0.54 -18.24 -5.10
C VAL A 98 1.12 -18.20 -3.70
N LYS A 99 2.17 -17.40 -3.52
CA LYS A 99 2.73 -17.04 -2.22
C LYS A 99 2.20 -15.67 -1.85
N ILE A 100 1.65 -15.51 -0.67
CA ILE A 100 1.23 -14.21 -0.13
C ILE A 100 2.11 -13.81 1.05
N ASN A 101 2.68 -12.61 0.98
CA ASN A 101 3.41 -11.95 2.05
C ASN A 101 2.53 -10.83 2.60
N LEU A 102 2.22 -10.89 3.88
CA LEU A 102 1.49 -9.85 4.57
C LEU A 102 2.47 -8.97 5.34
N VAL A 103 2.65 -7.73 4.88
CA VAL A 103 3.51 -6.75 5.55
C VAL A 103 2.70 -6.05 6.62
N VAL A 104 3.09 -6.21 7.88
CA VAL A 104 2.33 -5.70 9.02
C VAL A 104 3.07 -4.58 9.74
N THR A 105 2.31 -3.62 10.27
CA THR A 105 2.85 -2.60 11.17
C THR A 105 3.21 -3.19 12.54
N PRO A 106 4.06 -2.51 13.30
CA PRO A 106 4.53 -2.97 14.60
C PRO A 106 3.45 -3.34 15.62
N GLU A 107 2.26 -2.80 15.48
CA GLU A 107 1.15 -3.01 16.41
C GLU A 107 0.44 -4.36 16.22
N ILE A 108 0.69 -5.05 15.10
CA ILE A 108 0.03 -6.30 14.76
C ILE A 108 0.87 -7.47 15.22
N ASP A 109 0.31 -8.31 16.08
CA ASP A 109 0.92 -9.57 16.48
C ASP A 109 0.81 -10.60 15.34
N LYS A 110 1.95 -11.12 14.89
CA LYS A 110 2.04 -12.15 13.85
C LYS A 110 1.20 -13.39 14.16
N ASN A 111 1.11 -13.76 15.44
CA ASN A 111 0.38 -14.95 15.87
C ASN A 111 -1.14 -14.81 15.65
N GLN A 112 -1.64 -13.57 15.55
CA GLN A 112 -3.04 -13.28 15.26
C GLN A 112 -3.36 -13.29 13.76
N VAL A 113 -2.33 -13.37 12.90
CA VAL A 113 -2.48 -13.36 11.45
C VAL A 113 -2.72 -14.79 10.95
N VAL A 114 -3.83 -15.36 11.35
CA VAL A 114 -4.29 -16.67 10.94
C VAL A 114 -5.80 -16.66 10.75
N LEU A 115 -6.27 -17.31 9.70
CA LEU A 115 -7.70 -17.48 9.42
C LEU A 115 -8.05 -18.96 9.48
N GLU A 116 -8.89 -19.35 10.39
CA GLU A 116 -9.62 -20.61 10.29
C GLU A 116 -10.80 -20.40 9.33
N TYR A 117 -10.74 -21.03 8.16
CA TYR A 117 -11.77 -20.90 7.15
C TYR A 117 -12.74 -22.08 7.10
N SER A 118 -12.35 -23.19 7.71
CA SER A 118 -13.17 -24.41 7.96
C SER A 118 -12.67 -25.09 9.23
N PRO A 119 -13.45 -25.90 9.94
CA PRO A 119 -13.01 -26.59 11.15
C PRO A 119 -11.68 -27.32 10.96
N GLY A 120 -10.65 -26.91 11.71
CA GLY A 120 -9.30 -27.46 11.64
C GLY A 120 -8.49 -27.09 10.40
N GLN A 121 -9.00 -26.22 9.52
CA GLN A 121 -8.31 -25.79 8.31
C GLN A 121 -7.95 -24.30 8.40
N PHE A 122 -6.67 -24.00 8.19
CA PHE A 122 -6.12 -22.68 8.42
C PHE A 122 -5.43 -22.13 7.19
N PHE A 123 -5.71 -20.87 6.91
CA PHE A 123 -4.93 -20.06 5.99
C PHE A 123 -3.93 -19.20 6.79
N ARG A 124 -2.64 -19.41 6.54
CA ARG A 124 -1.54 -18.69 7.17
C ARG A 124 -0.68 -18.03 6.11
N PRO A 125 -0.86 -16.74 5.86
CA PRO A 125 0.05 -15.98 5.00
C PRO A 125 1.43 -15.91 5.65
N GLU A 126 2.48 -15.70 4.86
CA GLU A 126 3.78 -15.33 5.41
C GLU A 126 3.71 -13.89 5.93
N VAL A 127 4.07 -13.69 7.19
CA VAL A 127 3.98 -12.36 7.82
C VAL A 127 5.37 -11.74 7.89
N ILE A 128 5.51 -10.57 7.29
CA ILE A 128 6.70 -9.72 7.34
C ILE A 128 6.42 -8.61 8.34
N SER A 129 7.12 -8.62 9.47
CA SER A 129 7.07 -7.52 10.44
C SER A 129 8.38 -6.75 10.44
N PHE A 130 8.31 -5.44 10.36
CA PHE A 130 9.52 -4.63 10.46
C PHE A 130 10.22 -4.78 11.81
N LYS A 131 9.51 -5.18 12.87
CA LYS A 131 10.11 -5.51 14.18
C LYS A 131 11.10 -6.69 14.15
N ASP A 132 11.12 -7.48 13.08
CA ASP A 132 12.11 -8.56 12.93
C ASP A 132 13.48 -8.04 12.52
N TYR A 133 13.57 -6.80 12.08
CA TYR A 133 14.79 -6.18 11.61
C TYR A 133 15.38 -5.26 12.68
N ASP A 134 16.70 -5.33 12.85
CA ASP A 134 17.45 -4.51 13.80
C ASP A 134 17.71 -3.11 13.23
N GLY A 135 16.85 -2.16 13.63
CA GLY A 135 16.94 -0.78 13.20
C GLY A 135 18.14 -0.03 13.81
N ASP A 136 18.57 -0.39 15.02
CA ASP A 136 19.76 0.24 15.62
C ASP A 136 21.05 -0.13 14.88
N LYS A 137 21.18 -1.38 14.46
CA LYS A 137 22.29 -1.85 13.64
C LYS A 137 22.30 -1.16 12.28
N LEU A 138 21.13 -1.05 11.64
CA LEU A 138 21.00 -0.34 10.36
C LEU A 138 21.39 1.12 10.50
N LEU A 139 20.84 1.82 11.51
CA LEU A 139 21.15 3.23 11.77
C LEU A 139 22.64 3.44 12.01
N SER A 140 23.26 2.59 12.81
CA SER A 140 24.69 2.67 13.11
C SER A 140 25.54 2.49 11.85
N ASN A 141 25.20 1.53 10.99
CA ASN A 141 25.90 1.28 9.74
C ASN A 141 25.79 2.47 8.78
N ILE A 142 24.58 3.01 8.59
CA ILE A 142 24.36 4.17 7.71
C ILE A 142 25.07 5.40 8.27
N THR A 143 24.98 5.63 9.58
CA THR A 143 25.68 6.74 10.25
C THR A 143 27.21 6.66 10.06
N TYR A 144 27.77 5.45 10.18
CA TYR A 144 29.19 5.22 9.91
C TYR A 144 29.57 5.57 8.47
N LYS A 145 28.79 5.10 7.50
CA LYS A 145 29.02 5.39 6.10
C LYS A 145 28.98 6.90 5.81
N VAL A 146 27.95 7.59 6.31
CA VAL A 146 27.81 9.05 6.13
C VAL A 146 28.99 9.79 6.75
N LYS A 147 29.43 9.43 7.96
CA LYS A 147 30.58 10.06 8.62
C LYS A 147 31.91 9.87 7.88
N ASN A 148 32.05 8.77 7.16
CA ASN A 148 33.27 8.43 6.42
C ASN A 148 33.17 8.71 4.92
N ASN A 149 32.14 9.48 4.48
CA ASN A 149 31.87 9.79 3.07
C ASN A 149 31.81 8.54 2.18
N ILE A 150 31.30 7.42 2.71
CA ILE A 150 31.07 6.19 1.95
C ILE A 150 29.70 6.29 1.31
N LYS A 151 29.65 6.13 -0.01
CA LYS A 151 28.39 6.18 -0.78
C LYS A 151 27.41 5.11 -0.33
N LEU A 152 26.15 5.52 -0.12
CA LEU A 152 25.06 4.62 0.16
C LEU A 152 24.50 4.02 -1.13
N THR A 153 24.06 2.78 -1.05
CA THR A 153 23.22 2.19 -2.09
C THR A 153 21.79 2.74 -1.99
N CYS A 154 21.05 2.75 -3.10
CA CYS A 154 19.63 3.14 -3.10
C CYS A 154 18.81 2.36 -2.05
N ASN A 155 19.11 1.06 -1.86
CA ASN A 155 18.41 0.24 -0.88
C ASN A 155 18.71 0.62 0.57
N GLU A 156 19.94 1.00 0.88
CA GLU A 156 20.29 1.49 2.22
C GLU A 156 19.62 2.82 2.52
N PHE A 157 19.49 3.67 1.52
CA PHE A 157 18.79 4.93 1.66
C PHE A 157 17.27 4.72 1.82
N LEU A 158 16.65 3.87 1.00
CA LEU A 158 15.23 3.50 1.15
C LEU A 158 14.93 2.87 2.52
N ALA A 159 15.88 2.10 3.05
CA ALA A 159 15.73 1.49 4.37
C ALA A 159 15.60 2.53 5.50
N LEU A 160 16.11 3.76 5.32
CA LEU A 160 15.89 4.85 6.27
C LEU A 160 14.41 5.21 6.39
N GLY A 161 13.65 5.18 5.30
CA GLY A 161 12.22 5.47 5.33
C GLY A 161 11.41 4.55 6.24
N ILE A 162 11.78 3.28 6.31
CA ILE A 162 11.08 2.27 7.14
C ILE A 162 11.77 1.98 8.47
N LEU A 163 12.95 2.56 8.72
CA LEU A 163 13.74 2.32 9.93
C LEU A 163 12.94 2.60 11.23
N PRO A 164 12.11 3.64 11.34
CA PRO A 164 11.30 3.89 12.54
C PRO A 164 10.30 2.77 12.87
N LEU A 165 9.96 1.92 11.91
CA LEU A 165 9.08 0.76 12.09
C LEU A 165 9.83 -0.49 12.58
N MET A 166 11.17 -0.49 12.50
CA MET A 166 12.02 -1.60 12.91
C MET A 166 12.18 -1.66 14.44
N LYS A 167 12.83 -2.73 14.90
CA LYS A 167 13.20 -2.86 16.31
C LYS A 167 14.33 -1.89 16.64
N THR A 168 14.06 -0.92 17.53
CA THR A 168 15.03 0.08 17.99
C THR A 168 14.96 0.26 19.50
N LYS A 169 16.04 0.79 20.10
CA LYS A 169 16.08 1.16 21.53
C LYS A 169 15.28 2.41 21.87
N HIS A 170 14.99 3.22 20.85
CA HIS A 170 14.25 4.45 21.01
C HIS A 170 12.80 4.25 20.59
N GLU A 171 11.91 5.08 21.16
CA GLU A 171 10.53 5.17 20.70
C GLU A 171 10.46 5.63 19.24
N ALA A 172 9.44 5.17 18.53
CA ALA A 172 9.30 5.39 17.09
C ALA A 172 9.37 6.88 16.72
N GLY A 173 8.74 7.77 17.50
CA GLY A 173 8.78 9.21 17.25
C GLY A 173 10.18 9.81 17.32
N VAL A 174 10.97 9.41 18.34
CA VAL A 174 12.38 9.83 18.47
C VAL A 174 13.20 9.28 17.31
N GLN A 175 12.92 8.04 16.92
CA GLN A 175 13.62 7.39 15.82
C GLN A 175 13.34 8.09 14.48
N VAL A 176 12.10 8.54 14.23
CA VAL A 176 11.75 9.33 13.06
C VAL A 176 12.62 10.58 12.96
N VAL A 177 12.74 11.35 14.07
CA VAL A 177 13.55 12.58 14.07
C VAL A 177 15.01 12.29 13.74
N LYS A 178 15.61 11.30 14.40
CA LYS A 178 17.02 10.91 14.15
C LYS A 178 17.24 10.47 12.71
N THR A 179 16.33 9.69 12.18
CA THR A 179 16.42 9.19 10.81
C THR A 179 16.27 10.31 9.78
N LEU A 180 15.36 11.25 10.04
CA LEU A 180 15.14 12.42 9.19
C LEU A 180 16.40 13.33 9.17
N GLU A 181 16.99 13.60 10.34
CA GLU A 181 18.22 14.37 10.44
C GLU A 181 19.39 13.71 9.69
N LEU A 182 19.46 12.38 9.71
CA LEU A 182 20.46 11.63 8.97
C LEU A 182 20.21 11.68 7.46
N ALA A 183 18.95 11.44 7.03
CA ALA A 183 18.56 11.43 5.62
C ALA A 183 18.88 12.77 4.92
N ARG A 184 18.69 13.90 5.62
CA ARG A 184 19.01 15.22 5.10
C ARG A 184 20.51 15.44 4.82
N LYS A 185 21.39 14.81 5.60
CA LYS A 185 22.85 14.94 5.43
C LYS A 185 23.37 14.19 4.22
N ILE A 186 22.56 13.34 3.63
CA ILE A 186 22.93 12.53 2.49
C ILE A 186 22.57 13.31 1.21
N THR A 187 23.58 13.71 0.46
CA THR A 187 23.43 14.55 -0.74
C THR A 187 23.71 13.78 -2.03
N ASP A 188 24.45 12.67 -1.98
CA ASP A 188 24.83 11.86 -3.16
C ASP A 188 23.77 10.74 -3.40
N ILE A 189 22.51 11.14 -3.48
CA ILE A 189 21.36 10.28 -3.79
C ILE A 189 20.45 11.04 -4.74
N ASP A 190 19.79 10.32 -5.64
CA ASP A 190 18.78 10.85 -6.53
C ASP A 190 17.68 11.59 -5.77
N ASP A 191 17.28 12.76 -6.27
CA ASP A 191 16.32 13.62 -5.60
C ASP A 191 14.94 12.97 -5.43
N GLU A 192 14.46 12.23 -6.43
CA GLU A 192 13.17 11.51 -6.34
C GLU A 192 13.19 10.50 -5.20
N LEU A 193 14.30 9.75 -5.08
CA LEU A 193 14.49 8.81 -4.01
C LEU A 193 14.59 9.49 -2.65
N LYS A 194 15.27 10.64 -2.59
CA LYS A 194 15.38 11.46 -1.37
C LYS A 194 14.00 11.96 -0.93
N TYR A 195 13.22 12.51 -1.86
CA TYR A 195 11.86 12.98 -1.56
C TYR A 195 10.94 11.84 -1.11
N SER A 196 11.06 10.66 -1.73
CA SER A 196 10.32 9.48 -1.32
C SER A 196 10.59 9.11 0.15
N VAL A 197 11.84 9.04 0.55
CA VAL A 197 12.22 8.70 1.94
C VAL A 197 11.79 9.79 2.92
N LEU A 198 12.00 11.06 2.59
CA LEU A 198 11.56 12.17 3.44
C LEU A 198 10.05 12.20 3.60
N GLY A 199 9.29 11.97 2.52
CA GLY A 199 7.84 11.87 2.56
C GLY A 199 7.34 10.75 3.47
N ILE A 200 7.96 9.56 3.41
CA ILE A 200 7.64 8.46 4.32
C ILE A 200 7.88 8.87 5.78
N LEU A 201 9.03 9.49 6.07
CA LEU A 201 9.39 9.91 7.43
C LEU A 201 8.43 10.98 7.97
N ILE A 202 7.93 11.89 7.13
CA ILE A 202 6.91 12.90 7.50
C ILE A 202 5.63 12.20 7.95
N VAL A 203 5.17 11.25 7.18
CA VAL A 203 3.93 10.53 7.51
C VAL A 203 4.09 9.69 8.78
N LEU A 204 5.24 9.05 8.97
CA LEU A 204 5.55 8.35 10.21
C LEU A 204 5.67 9.31 11.40
N ALA A 205 6.17 10.53 11.17
CA ALA A 205 6.19 11.58 12.19
C ALA A 205 4.79 11.93 12.67
N ASP A 206 3.86 12.14 11.74
CA ASP A 206 2.47 12.45 12.10
C ASP A 206 1.80 11.32 12.89
N LYS A 207 2.12 10.07 12.55
CA LYS A 207 1.58 8.88 13.23
C LYS A 207 2.17 8.64 14.62
N PHE A 208 3.48 8.82 14.80
CA PHE A 208 4.20 8.36 15.99
C PHE A 208 4.67 9.47 16.93
N ILE A 209 4.60 10.74 16.53
CA ILE A 209 5.02 11.84 17.37
C ILE A 209 3.77 12.47 18.01
N GLU A 210 3.53 12.17 19.28
CA GLU A 210 2.47 12.79 20.07
C GLU A 210 2.91 14.14 20.64
N ASN A 211 4.21 14.28 20.95
CA ASN A 211 4.75 15.51 21.52
C ASN A 211 4.81 16.63 20.48
N GLN A 212 4.12 17.74 20.76
CA GLN A 212 4.00 18.89 19.85
C GLN A 212 5.33 19.57 19.55
N ASP A 213 6.24 19.65 20.52
CA ASP A 213 7.56 20.26 20.33
C ASP A 213 8.42 19.43 19.39
N LEU A 214 8.33 18.11 19.50
CA LEU A 214 8.98 17.17 18.57
C LEU A 214 8.37 17.25 17.17
N LYS A 215 7.03 17.34 17.06
CA LYS A 215 6.34 17.59 15.78
C LYS A 215 6.81 18.88 15.14
N ASN A 216 6.88 19.95 15.91
CA ASN A 216 7.34 21.26 15.42
C ASN A 216 8.78 21.17 14.89
N LYS A 217 9.68 20.48 15.59
CA LYS A 217 11.05 20.24 15.10
C LYS A 217 11.07 19.51 13.76
N VAL A 218 10.26 18.48 13.60
CA VAL A 218 10.12 17.75 12.32
C VAL A 218 9.60 18.68 11.25
N ILE A 219 8.55 19.46 11.53
CA ILE A 219 7.96 20.42 10.60
C ILE A 219 8.98 21.49 10.20
N ASP A 220 9.78 22.01 11.12
CA ASP A 220 10.80 23.02 10.82
C ASP A 220 11.93 22.44 9.95
N VAL A 221 12.34 21.21 10.25
CA VAL A 221 13.29 20.46 9.40
C VAL A 221 12.74 20.28 7.99
N ILE A 222 11.47 20.07 7.84
CA ILE A 222 10.76 19.85 6.58
C ILE A 222 10.54 21.17 5.83
N LYS A 223 10.17 22.24 6.53
CA LYS A 223 9.92 23.54 5.90
C LYS A 223 11.14 24.08 5.13
N MET A 224 12.33 23.73 5.55
CA MET A 224 13.56 24.10 4.82
C MET A 224 13.73 23.35 3.49
N GLU A 225 13.06 22.21 3.32
CA GLU A 225 13.07 21.36 2.11
C GLU A 225 11.74 21.43 1.33
N ILE A 226 10.72 22.13 1.90
CA ILE A 226 9.31 22.07 1.48
C ILE A 226 9.05 22.62 0.09
N THR A 227 9.82 23.58 -0.43
CA THR A 227 9.52 24.11 -1.76
C THR A 227 9.59 22.99 -2.80
N ILE A 228 10.56 22.12 -2.70
CA ILE A 228 10.79 21.01 -3.63
C ILE A 228 9.84 19.85 -3.33
N LEU A 229 9.64 19.54 -2.05
CA LEU A 229 8.71 18.47 -1.63
C LEU A 229 7.24 18.85 -1.92
N HIS A 230 6.87 20.10 -1.75
CA HIS A 230 5.53 20.59 -2.04
C HIS A 230 5.19 20.47 -3.53
N ASP A 231 6.09 20.82 -4.41
CA ASP A 231 5.89 20.68 -5.85
C ASP A 231 5.80 19.21 -6.27
N TYR A 232 6.60 18.33 -5.66
CA TYR A 232 6.53 16.89 -5.90
C TYR A 232 5.22 16.29 -5.38
N VAL A 233 4.86 16.53 -4.12
CA VAL A 233 3.59 16.05 -3.52
C VAL A 233 2.40 16.61 -4.28
N THR A 234 2.41 17.89 -4.64
CA THR A 234 1.32 18.54 -5.37
C THR A 234 1.19 18.02 -6.80
N SER A 235 2.28 17.68 -7.48
CA SER A 235 2.24 17.07 -8.81
C SER A 235 1.68 15.64 -8.74
N HIS A 236 2.13 14.84 -7.79
CA HIS A 236 1.62 13.47 -7.61
C HIS A 236 0.19 13.46 -7.06
N GLU A 237 -0.19 14.38 -6.19
CA GLU A 237 -1.57 14.52 -5.72
C GLU A 237 -2.53 14.84 -6.88
N LYS A 238 -2.11 15.65 -7.84
CA LYS A 238 -2.89 15.91 -9.07
C LYS A 238 -3.04 14.65 -9.94
N GLU A 239 -1.97 13.91 -10.16
CA GLU A 239 -2.02 12.63 -10.89
C GLU A 239 -2.90 11.61 -10.17
N TRP A 240 -2.76 11.47 -8.87
CA TRP A 240 -3.59 10.55 -8.06
C TRP A 240 -5.06 10.97 -8.03
N LEU A 241 -5.34 12.27 -7.94
CA LEU A 241 -6.71 12.79 -8.05
C LEU A 241 -7.30 12.56 -9.45
N GLU A 242 -6.51 12.68 -10.49
CA GLU A 242 -6.95 12.47 -11.85
C GLU A 242 -7.17 10.98 -12.15
N GLN A 243 -6.26 10.12 -11.72
CA GLN A 243 -6.43 8.66 -11.75
C GLN A 243 -7.65 8.22 -10.94
N GLY A 244 -7.82 8.71 -9.72
CA GLY A 244 -8.98 8.40 -8.89
C GLY A 244 -10.31 8.88 -9.50
N LYS A 245 -10.31 10.03 -10.20
CA LYS A 245 -11.49 10.51 -10.96
C LYS A 245 -11.80 9.62 -12.16
N ILE A 246 -10.78 9.16 -12.88
CA ILE A 246 -10.95 8.27 -14.04
C ILE A 246 -11.48 6.92 -13.56
N GLU A 247 -10.89 6.36 -12.50
CA GLU A 247 -11.31 5.10 -11.91
C GLU A 247 -12.73 5.17 -11.36
N GLY A 248 -13.05 6.19 -10.55
CA GLY A 248 -14.40 6.38 -10.02
C GLY A 248 -15.47 6.62 -11.10
N LYS A 249 -15.09 7.24 -12.24
CA LYS A 249 -15.99 7.43 -13.38
C LYS A 249 -16.21 6.12 -14.15
N LEU A 250 -15.21 5.26 -14.21
CA LEU A 250 -15.34 3.92 -14.80
C LEU A 250 -16.17 3.00 -13.91
N GLU A 251 -15.90 2.98 -12.61
CA GLU A 251 -16.69 2.22 -11.63
C GLU A 251 -18.16 2.65 -11.61
N GLY A 252 -18.42 3.97 -11.56
CA GLY A 252 -19.78 4.51 -11.60
C GLY A 252 -20.53 4.15 -12.86
N LYS A 253 -19.87 4.14 -14.04
CA LYS A 253 -20.48 3.69 -15.29
C LYS A 253 -20.82 2.20 -15.29
N GLU A 254 -19.95 1.35 -14.74
CA GLU A 254 -20.22 -0.09 -14.66
C GLU A 254 -21.34 -0.39 -13.64
N GLU A 255 -21.36 0.29 -12.50
CA GLU A 255 -22.47 0.18 -11.54
C GLU A 255 -23.81 0.62 -12.15
N GLU A 256 -23.81 1.69 -12.92
CA GLU A 256 -25.01 2.17 -13.61
C GLU A 256 -25.52 1.16 -14.64
N LYS A 257 -24.64 0.59 -15.46
CA LYS A 257 -25.00 -0.47 -16.41
C LYS A 257 -25.62 -1.68 -15.72
N LEU A 258 -25.02 -2.12 -14.60
CA LEU A 258 -25.54 -3.24 -13.82
C LEU A 258 -26.91 -2.92 -13.20
N LYS A 259 -27.10 -1.68 -12.74
CA LYS A 259 -28.39 -1.21 -12.20
C LYS A 259 -29.47 -1.16 -13.27
N ILE A 260 -29.13 -0.65 -14.46
CA ILE A 260 -30.05 -0.63 -15.62
C ILE A 260 -30.40 -2.06 -16.02
N ALA A 261 -29.41 -2.96 -16.15
CA ALA A 261 -29.64 -4.35 -16.49
C ALA A 261 -30.59 -5.06 -15.51
N LYS A 262 -30.39 -4.85 -14.18
CA LYS A 262 -31.30 -5.39 -13.15
C LYS A 262 -32.71 -4.85 -13.26
N ASN A 263 -32.90 -3.57 -13.55
CA ASN A 263 -34.20 -2.97 -13.70
C ASN A 263 -34.92 -3.53 -14.95
N MET A 264 -34.20 -3.65 -16.07
CA MET A 264 -34.76 -4.24 -17.31
C MET A 264 -35.12 -5.72 -17.13
N GLN A 265 -34.34 -6.49 -16.34
CA GLN A 265 -34.73 -7.87 -16.03
C GLN A 265 -36.01 -7.95 -15.21
N LYS A 266 -36.22 -7.06 -14.24
CA LYS A 266 -37.47 -6.98 -13.46
C LYS A 266 -38.68 -6.68 -14.35
N GLU A 267 -38.48 -5.91 -15.40
CA GLU A 267 -39.49 -5.58 -16.41
C GLU A 267 -39.64 -6.64 -17.53
N ASN A 268 -38.96 -7.82 -17.34
CA ASN A 268 -38.99 -8.96 -18.27
C ASN A 268 -38.45 -8.68 -19.69
N TYR A 269 -37.51 -7.75 -19.85
CA TYR A 269 -36.84 -7.56 -21.14
C TYR A 269 -35.97 -8.77 -21.50
N PRO A 270 -35.91 -9.15 -22.80
CA PRO A 270 -35.04 -10.22 -23.26
C PRO A 270 -33.55 -9.95 -23.00
N VAL A 271 -32.79 -10.95 -22.56
CA VAL A 271 -31.36 -10.83 -22.25
C VAL A 271 -30.56 -10.19 -23.39
N LYS A 272 -30.88 -10.52 -24.64
CA LYS A 272 -30.22 -9.94 -25.83
C LYS A 272 -30.45 -8.42 -25.96
N GLU A 273 -31.60 -7.92 -25.59
CA GLU A 273 -31.92 -6.48 -25.62
C GLU A 273 -31.19 -5.76 -24.47
N ILE A 274 -31.18 -6.35 -23.28
CA ILE A 274 -30.43 -5.83 -22.15
C ILE A 274 -28.95 -5.74 -22.51
N ALA A 275 -28.38 -6.77 -23.11
CA ALA A 275 -26.98 -6.78 -23.57
C ALA A 275 -26.67 -5.67 -24.58
N LYS A 276 -27.59 -5.43 -25.53
CA LYS A 276 -27.44 -4.38 -26.54
C LYS A 276 -27.47 -2.97 -25.95
N ILE A 277 -28.29 -2.74 -24.94
CA ILE A 277 -28.46 -1.42 -24.29
C ILE A 277 -27.31 -1.16 -23.28
N THR A 278 -27.02 -2.12 -22.41
CA THR A 278 -26.06 -1.96 -21.34
C THR A 278 -24.62 -2.24 -21.76
N LYS A 279 -24.44 -2.89 -22.92
CA LYS A 279 -23.14 -3.42 -23.40
C LYS A 279 -22.47 -4.43 -22.44
N LEU A 280 -23.28 -5.04 -21.56
CA LEU A 280 -22.86 -6.17 -20.73
C LEU A 280 -22.97 -7.47 -21.51
N ASP A 281 -22.12 -8.44 -21.20
CA ASP A 281 -22.24 -9.77 -21.82
C ASP A 281 -23.49 -10.52 -21.28
N CYS A 282 -24.05 -11.39 -22.10
CA CYS A 282 -25.27 -12.14 -21.75
C CYS A 282 -25.10 -12.99 -20.49
N LYS A 283 -23.91 -13.56 -20.26
CA LYS A 283 -23.62 -14.39 -19.08
C LYS A 283 -23.64 -13.56 -17.79
N THR A 284 -23.14 -12.33 -17.86
CA THR A 284 -23.21 -11.37 -16.74
C THR A 284 -24.64 -11.00 -16.42
N ILE A 285 -25.47 -10.73 -17.45
CA ILE A 285 -26.88 -10.40 -17.28
C ILE A 285 -27.65 -11.56 -16.67
N GLU A 286 -27.45 -12.79 -17.14
CA GLU A 286 -28.14 -13.98 -16.61
C GLU A 286 -27.82 -14.24 -15.13
N LYS A 287 -26.66 -13.82 -14.66
CA LYS A 287 -26.23 -13.95 -13.25
C LYS A 287 -26.73 -12.84 -12.33
N LEU A 288 -27.36 -11.81 -12.84
CA LEU A 288 -27.92 -10.71 -12.05
C LEU A 288 -29.28 -11.04 -11.38
N LYS A 289 -29.81 -12.25 -11.61
CA LYS A 289 -31.05 -12.74 -10.99
C LYS A 289 -30.97 -12.86 -9.49
#